data_6b988e33edd4d6225f8ad39de610873a
#
_entry.id   6b988e33edd4d6225f8ad39de610873a
#
_cell.length_a   1.000
_cell.length_b   1.000
_cell.length_c   1.000
_cell.angle_alpha   90.00
_cell.angle_beta   90.00
_cell.angle_gamma   90.00
#
_symmetry.space_group_name_H-M   'P 1'
#
loop_
_entity.id
_entity.type
_entity.pdbx_description
1 polymer ?
#
loop_
_entity_poly.entity_id
_entity_poly.type
_entity_poly.pdbx_seq_one_letter_code
_entity_poly.pdbx_strand_id
1 'polypeptide(L)'
;MKKSLLFLLLLPFMAVMGFAQESRMDVSVSGTALIPPFVAGNAVQLHATTGIGVLVSYRYLLTPHSGLELNYQYAQEVQHYINPTNNILVHNRFQEISGAYVYNFTYKNFNPFLEGGPGGYIYSPINDAKTQLQNLGRSTNIGALYGGGIAYELSPSFDIRVEYRGIVVKAPSFNDPNLKTNRYFNISDPSIGVAYHF
;
A
#
# COMPACT_ATOMS: atom_id res chain seq x y z
N MET A 1 -22.56 28.75 10.28
CA MET A 1 -22.74 27.30 10.09
C MET A 1 -21.45 26.53 9.76
N LYS A 2 -20.45 27.06 9.04
CA LYS A 2 -19.20 26.34 8.71
C LYS A 2 -18.24 26.14 9.91
N LYS A 3 -18.28 27.01 10.93
CA LYS A 3 -17.42 26.87 12.12
C LYS A 3 -17.89 25.80 13.11
N SER A 4 -19.19 25.52 13.16
CA SER A 4 -19.77 24.48 14.02
C SER A 4 -19.51 23.07 13.51
N LEU A 5 -19.36 22.89 12.19
CA LEU A 5 -19.04 21.59 11.59
C LEU A 5 -17.59 21.15 11.88
N LEU A 6 -16.66 22.13 11.96
CA LEU A 6 -15.26 21.87 12.30
C LEU A 6 -15.11 21.42 13.76
N PHE A 7 -15.92 21.99 14.67
CA PHE A 7 -15.94 21.58 16.08
C PHE A 7 -16.52 20.18 16.29
N LEU A 8 -17.51 19.80 15.49
CA LEU A 8 -18.12 18.45 15.55
C LEU A 8 -17.17 17.36 15.05
N LEU A 9 -16.25 17.70 14.12
CA LEU A 9 -15.22 16.80 13.61
C LEU A 9 -14.02 16.65 14.56
N LEU A 10 -13.78 17.62 15.45
CA LEU A 10 -12.70 17.61 16.45
C LEU A 10 -13.11 16.90 17.75
N LEU A 11 -14.41 16.81 18.05
CA LEU A 11 -14.92 16.18 19.27
C LEU A 11 -14.55 14.69 19.41
N PRO A 12 -14.62 13.83 18.39
CA PRO A 12 -14.18 12.43 18.52
C PRO A 12 -12.68 12.30 18.73
N PHE A 13 -11.86 13.26 18.27
CA PHE A 13 -10.40 13.25 18.50
C PHE A 13 -10.02 13.55 19.97
N MET A 14 -10.82 14.29 20.69
CA MET A 14 -10.56 14.60 22.12
C MET A 14 -11.06 13.52 23.08
N ALA A 15 -11.99 12.66 22.65
CA ALA A 15 -12.52 11.58 23.49
C ALA A 15 -11.55 10.37 23.64
N VAL A 16 -10.49 10.32 22.84
CA VAL A 16 -9.52 9.21 22.83
C VAL A 16 -8.42 9.35 23.90
N MET A 17 -8.32 10.49 24.58
CA MET A 17 -7.25 10.76 25.57
C MET A 17 -7.48 10.20 26.98
N GLY A 18 -8.43 9.28 27.17
CA GLY A 18 -8.89 8.89 28.51
C GLY A 18 -8.61 7.47 29.00
N PHE A 19 -7.96 6.61 28.22
CA PHE A 19 -7.73 5.22 28.65
C PHE A 19 -6.24 4.90 28.69
N ALA A 20 -5.67 4.95 29.89
CA ALA A 20 -4.38 4.30 30.22
C ALA A 20 -4.59 2.76 30.31
N GLN A 21 -5.06 2.16 29.22
CA GLN A 21 -5.10 0.73 29.01
C GLN A 21 -4.01 0.42 27.99
N GLU A 22 -3.26 -0.68 28.17
CA GLU A 22 -2.27 -1.12 27.19
C GLU A 22 -2.82 -0.92 25.78
N SER A 23 -2.24 0.00 25.04
CA SER A 23 -2.73 0.40 23.71
C SER A 23 -2.62 -0.80 22.78
N ARG A 24 -3.77 -1.42 22.48
CA ARG A 24 -3.84 -2.59 21.58
C ARG A 24 -4.07 -2.22 20.12
N MET A 25 -4.18 -0.94 19.86
CA MET A 25 -4.52 -0.43 18.54
C MET A 25 -3.51 0.63 18.13
N ASP A 26 -3.10 0.59 16.88
CA ASP A 26 -2.33 1.68 16.27
C ASP A 26 -2.88 2.02 14.88
N VAL A 27 -2.71 3.28 14.51
CA VAL A 27 -2.91 3.78 13.15
C VAL A 27 -1.61 4.37 12.66
N SER A 28 -1.19 3.99 11.47
CA SER A 28 0.00 4.56 10.85
C SER A 28 -0.29 5.23 9.53
N VAL A 29 0.51 6.24 9.21
CA VAL A 29 0.54 6.91 7.91
C VAL A 29 1.98 6.94 7.44
N SER A 30 2.24 6.38 6.27
CA SER A 30 3.57 6.25 5.69
C SER A 30 3.60 6.77 4.27
N GLY A 31 4.72 7.41 3.89
CA GLY A 31 5.08 7.61 2.51
C GLY A 31 5.68 6.32 1.95
N THR A 32 5.32 5.95 0.72
CA THR A 32 5.72 4.70 0.09
C THR A 32 6.22 4.90 -1.32
N ALA A 33 7.09 4.00 -1.79
CA ALA A 33 7.61 3.98 -3.14
C ALA A 33 7.39 2.60 -3.78
N LEU A 34 6.43 2.51 -4.69
CA LEU A 34 6.19 1.32 -5.50
C LEU A 34 7.27 1.17 -6.57
N ILE A 35 8.02 0.07 -6.53
CA ILE A 35 9.10 -0.25 -7.46
C ILE A 35 8.75 -1.57 -8.16
N PRO A 36 7.97 -1.53 -9.25
CA PRO A 36 7.64 -2.72 -10.01
C PRO A 36 8.86 -3.20 -10.81
N PRO A 37 9.10 -4.52 -10.89
CA PRO A 37 10.15 -5.06 -11.75
C PRO A 37 9.72 -5.05 -13.22
N PHE A 38 10.69 -5.24 -14.10
CA PHE A 38 10.43 -5.58 -15.49
C PHE A 38 9.70 -6.92 -15.61
N VAL A 39 8.68 -6.98 -16.47
CA VAL A 39 7.92 -8.21 -16.73
C VAL A 39 7.74 -8.42 -18.23
N ALA A 40 8.03 -9.62 -18.72
CA ALA A 40 7.79 -10.00 -20.10
C ALA A 40 6.91 -11.27 -20.17
N GLY A 41 5.95 -11.27 -21.09
CA GLY A 41 5.08 -12.41 -21.37
C GLY A 41 4.14 -12.14 -22.54
N ASN A 42 3.76 -13.19 -23.28
CA ASN A 42 2.87 -13.10 -24.45
C ASN A 42 3.33 -12.07 -25.52
N ALA A 43 4.65 -11.99 -25.77
CA ALA A 43 5.27 -11.00 -26.66
C ALA A 43 5.05 -9.52 -26.21
N VAL A 44 4.64 -9.30 -24.97
CA VAL A 44 4.47 -7.98 -24.35
C VAL A 44 5.54 -7.80 -23.29
N GLN A 45 6.22 -6.66 -23.31
CA GLN A 45 7.15 -6.23 -22.27
C GLN A 45 6.51 -5.09 -21.49
N LEU A 46 6.49 -5.21 -20.17
CA LEU A 46 5.98 -4.21 -19.25
C LEU A 46 7.13 -3.61 -18.45
N HIS A 47 7.35 -2.32 -18.61
CA HIS A 47 8.21 -1.49 -17.79
C HIS A 47 7.31 -0.51 -17.02
N ALA A 48 7.39 -0.49 -15.71
CA ALA A 48 6.69 0.53 -14.93
C ALA A 48 7.70 1.46 -14.26
N THR A 49 7.32 2.73 -14.13
CA THR A 49 8.12 3.70 -13.37
C THR A 49 7.91 3.49 -11.88
N THR A 50 8.86 3.96 -11.07
CA THR A 50 8.66 4.03 -9.62
C THR A 50 7.49 4.96 -9.32
N GLY A 51 6.48 4.44 -8.62
CA GLY A 51 5.33 5.20 -8.13
C GLY A 51 5.59 5.73 -6.72
N ILE A 52 5.11 6.94 -6.43
CA ILE A 52 5.11 7.48 -5.06
C ILE A 52 3.67 7.48 -4.55
N GLY A 53 3.50 7.13 -3.28
CA GLY A 53 2.20 6.97 -2.69
C GLY A 53 2.14 7.20 -1.19
N VAL A 54 0.96 6.94 -0.65
CA VAL A 54 0.66 6.98 0.78
C VAL A 54 0.05 5.65 1.18
N LEU A 55 0.53 5.10 2.28
CA LEU A 55 0.02 3.91 2.94
C LEU A 55 -0.59 4.33 4.27
N VAL A 56 -1.81 3.89 4.54
CA VAL A 56 -2.48 4.01 5.83
C VAL A 56 -2.74 2.60 6.34
N SER A 57 -2.30 2.32 7.58
CA SER A 57 -2.48 1.01 8.19
C SER A 57 -3.18 1.16 9.54
N TYR A 58 -4.08 0.23 9.83
CA TYR A 58 -4.70 0.05 11.15
C TYR A 58 -4.30 -1.31 11.68
N ARG A 59 -3.63 -1.36 12.82
CA ARG A 59 -3.18 -2.60 13.46
C ARG A 59 -3.91 -2.82 14.78
N TYR A 60 -4.38 -4.04 14.98
CA TYR A 60 -4.97 -4.52 16.22
C TYR A 60 -4.11 -5.65 16.80
N LEU A 61 -3.54 -5.44 17.99
CA LEU A 61 -2.72 -6.43 18.69
C LEU A 61 -3.60 -7.43 19.40
N LEU A 62 -3.53 -8.68 18.99
CA LEU A 62 -4.18 -9.82 19.65
C LEU A 62 -3.42 -10.21 20.92
N THR A 63 -2.08 -10.16 20.83
CA THR A 63 -1.14 -10.38 21.92
C THR A 63 0.02 -9.38 21.77
N PRO A 64 0.92 -9.23 22.76
CA PRO A 64 2.10 -8.35 22.59
C PRO A 64 2.96 -8.67 21.37
N HIS A 65 2.91 -9.92 20.87
CA HIS A 65 3.73 -10.37 19.73
C HIS A 65 2.91 -10.61 18.45
N SER A 66 1.59 -10.59 18.49
CA SER A 66 0.74 -10.96 17.34
C SER A 66 -0.33 -9.93 17.10
N GLY A 67 -0.50 -9.53 15.85
CA GLY A 67 -1.53 -8.57 15.46
C GLY A 67 -2.14 -8.88 14.11
N LEU A 68 -3.26 -8.23 13.86
CA LEU A 68 -3.90 -8.15 12.54
C LEU A 68 -3.78 -6.71 12.07
N GLU A 69 -3.45 -6.55 10.81
CA GLU A 69 -3.30 -5.24 10.17
C GLU A 69 -4.19 -5.14 8.94
N LEU A 70 -4.87 -4.02 8.80
CA LEU A 70 -5.63 -3.63 7.62
C LEU A 70 -4.90 -2.47 6.95
N ASN A 71 -4.61 -2.61 5.67
CA ASN A 71 -3.85 -1.65 4.89
C ASN A 71 -4.68 -1.06 3.76
N TYR A 72 -4.53 0.24 3.55
CA TYR A 72 -4.96 0.95 2.36
C TYR A 72 -3.81 1.75 1.79
N GLN A 73 -3.47 1.51 0.53
CA GLN A 73 -2.43 2.26 -0.17
C GLN A 73 -3.00 2.94 -1.42
N TYR A 74 -2.49 4.12 -1.69
CA TYR A 74 -2.73 4.87 -2.90
C TYR A 74 -1.42 5.36 -3.49
N ALA A 75 -1.16 5.03 -4.75
CA ALA A 75 0.01 5.50 -5.48
C ALA A 75 -0.32 5.78 -6.94
N GLN A 76 0.57 6.48 -7.65
CA GLN A 76 0.48 6.70 -9.08
C GLN A 76 1.79 6.30 -9.74
N GLU A 77 1.68 5.62 -10.88
CA GLU A 77 2.81 5.17 -11.69
C GLU A 77 2.48 5.26 -13.18
N VAL A 78 3.49 5.26 -14.04
CA VAL A 78 3.32 5.13 -15.48
C VAL A 78 3.82 3.76 -15.91
N GLN A 79 2.96 3.01 -16.58
CA GLN A 79 3.27 1.71 -17.15
C GLN A 79 3.50 1.84 -18.65
N HIS A 80 4.58 1.24 -19.10
CA HIS A 80 5.06 1.26 -20.47
C HIS A 80 5.00 -0.14 -21.05
N TYR A 81 4.07 -0.36 -21.97
CA TYR A 81 3.86 -1.62 -22.66
C TYR A 81 4.51 -1.56 -24.05
N ILE A 82 5.45 -2.46 -24.29
CA ILE A 82 6.17 -2.59 -25.57
C ILE A 82 5.76 -3.89 -26.22
N ASN A 83 5.09 -3.81 -27.37
CA ASN A 83 4.71 -4.92 -28.23
C ASN A 83 5.49 -4.82 -29.58
N PRO A 84 5.55 -5.91 -30.38
CA PRO A 84 6.21 -5.85 -31.70
C PRO A 84 5.67 -4.78 -32.67
N THR A 85 4.43 -4.33 -32.45
CA THR A 85 3.74 -3.38 -33.33
C THR A 85 3.50 -2.02 -32.69
N ASN A 86 3.46 -1.92 -31.36
CA ASN A 86 3.06 -0.72 -30.64
C ASN A 86 3.87 -0.51 -29.37
N ASN A 87 4.02 0.76 -29.03
CA ASN A 87 4.60 1.21 -27.78
C ASN A 87 3.56 2.08 -27.06
N ILE A 88 3.04 1.63 -25.91
CA ILE A 88 1.86 2.19 -25.26
C ILE A 88 2.20 2.61 -23.84
N LEU A 89 1.94 3.87 -23.53
CA LEU A 89 2.04 4.42 -22.16
C LEU A 89 0.66 4.45 -21.51
N VAL A 90 0.59 4.02 -20.27
CA VAL A 90 -0.62 4.06 -19.43
C VAL A 90 -0.28 4.69 -18.09
N HIS A 91 -0.76 5.90 -17.84
CA HIS A 91 -0.73 6.51 -16.52
C HIS A 91 -1.79 5.83 -15.64
N ASN A 92 -1.37 5.30 -14.53
CA ASN A 92 -2.16 4.39 -13.73
C ASN A 92 -2.18 4.84 -12.27
N ARG A 93 -3.37 4.73 -11.67
CA ARG A 93 -3.60 4.82 -10.24
C ARG A 93 -3.62 3.42 -9.65
N PHE A 94 -2.71 3.17 -8.74
CA PHE A 94 -2.65 1.95 -7.96
C PHE A 94 -3.37 2.15 -6.62
N GLN A 95 -4.24 1.23 -6.26
CA GLN A 95 -4.90 1.17 -4.96
C GLN A 95 -4.80 -0.26 -4.42
N GLU A 96 -4.46 -0.38 -3.15
CA GLU A 96 -4.39 -1.63 -2.42
C GLU A 96 -5.36 -1.60 -1.26
N ILE A 97 -6.05 -2.71 -1.04
CA ILE A 97 -6.73 -3.03 0.22
C ILE A 97 -6.24 -4.42 0.61
N SER A 98 -5.55 -4.51 1.73
CA SER A 98 -4.97 -5.78 2.18
C SER A 98 -5.15 -5.99 3.66
N GLY A 99 -5.16 -7.26 4.06
CA GLY A 99 -5.13 -7.68 5.46
C GLY A 99 -3.88 -8.52 5.71
N ALA A 100 -3.16 -8.22 6.77
CA ALA A 100 -1.95 -8.93 7.13
C ALA A 100 -2.00 -9.46 8.56
N TYR A 101 -1.37 -10.59 8.78
CA TYR A 101 -0.95 -11.02 10.10
C TYR A 101 0.44 -10.45 10.37
N VAL A 102 0.61 -9.84 11.54
CA VAL A 102 1.87 -9.21 11.96
C VAL A 102 2.42 -9.92 13.18
N TYR A 103 3.70 -10.25 13.15
CA TYR A 103 4.43 -10.79 14.28
C TYR A 103 5.51 -9.79 14.73
N ASN A 104 5.41 -9.30 15.98
CA ASN A 104 6.30 -8.30 16.56
C ASN A 104 7.34 -8.95 17.46
N PHE A 105 8.60 -8.53 17.31
CA PHE A 105 9.69 -8.83 18.22
C PHE A 105 9.92 -7.59 19.10
N THR A 106 9.81 -7.73 20.40
CA THR A 106 9.89 -6.57 21.32
C THR A 106 11.29 -6.49 21.95
N TYR A 107 12.01 -5.41 21.67
CA TYR A 107 13.32 -5.11 22.24
C TYR A 107 13.36 -3.65 22.75
N LYS A 108 12.82 -3.40 23.94
CA LYS A 108 12.73 -2.03 24.51
C LYS A 108 12.00 -1.09 23.52
N ASN A 109 12.73 -0.07 23.04
CA ASN A 109 12.19 0.94 22.12
C ASN A 109 12.30 0.53 20.63
N PHE A 110 12.85 -0.64 20.34
CA PHE A 110 13.14 -1.11 19.00
C PHE A 110 12.36 -2.39 18.74
N ASN A 111 11.33 -2.30 17.94
CA ASN A 111 10.37 -3.38 17.73
C ASN A 111 10.37 -3.83 16.25
N PRO A 112 11.25 -4.77 15.86
CA PRO A 112 11.16 -5.37 14.54
C PRO A 112 9.86 -6.16 14.39
N PHE A 113 9.34 -6.23 13.17
CA PHE A 113 8.16 -7.02 12.87
C PHE A 113 8.25 -7.68 11.50
N LEU A 114 7.49 -8.75 11.34
CA LEU A 114 7.24 -9.43 10.08
C LEU A 114 5.74 -9.45 9.81
N GLU A 115 5.38 -9.37 8.55
CA GLU A 115 3.98 -9.39 8.15
C GLU A 115 3.74 -10.21 6.89
N GLY A 116 2.49 -10.64 6.71
CA GLY A 116 2.08 -11.31 5.49
C GLY A 116 0.57 -11.55 5.45
N GLY A 117 0.02 -11.54 4.26
CA GLY A 117 -1.40 -11.74 4.08
C GLY A 117 -1.92 -11.54 2.66
N PRO A 118 -3.22 -11.71 2.44
CA PRO A 118 -3.87 -11.48 1.16
C PRO A 118 -4.17 -10.01 0.92
N GLY A 119 -4.26 -9.61 -0.36
CA GLY A 119 -4.65 -8.27 -0.77
C GLY A 119 -5.40 -8.24 -2.09
N GLY A 120 -6.20 -7.20 -2.24
CA GLY A 120 -6.84 -6.79 -3.48
C GLY A 120 -6.14 -5.56 -4.05
N TYR A 121 -5.74 -5.63 -5.30
CA TYR A 121 -4.94 -4.62 -5.99
C TYR A 121 -5.69 -4.11 -7.21
N ILE A 122 -5.94 -2.81 -7.22
CA ILE A 122 -6.78 -2.15 -8.21
C ILE A 122 -5.91 -1.17 -9.02
N TYR A 123 -5.84 -1.41 -10.31
CA TYR A 123 -5.15 -0.55 -11.28
C TYR A 123 -6.21 0.18 -12.10
N SER A 124 -6.23 1.50 -11.99
CA SER A 124 -7.20 2.36 -12.68
C SER A 124 -6.48 3.31 -13.62
N PRO A 125 -6.65 3.19 -14.93
CA PRO A 125 -6.05 4.11 -15.88
C PRO A 125 -6.54 5.55 -15.65
N ILE A 126 -5.64 6.52 -15.80
CA ILE A 126 -5.94 7.95 -15.75
C ILE A 126 -5.94 8.47 -17.18
N ASN A 127 -7.05 9.03 -17.63
CA ASN A 127 -7.17 9.61 -18.98
C ASN A 127 -6.55 11.02 -18.99
N ASP A 128 -5.24 11.07 -19.19
CA ASP A 128 -4.47 12.30 -19.33
C ASP A 128 -3.46 12.17 -20.49
N ALA A 129 -2.63 13.19 -20.70
CA ALA A 129 -1.62 13.22 -21.76
C ALA A 129 -0.55 12.10 -21.66
N LYS A 130 -0.43 11.43 -20.51
CA LYS A 130 0.47 10.30 -20.28
C LYS A 130 -0.15 8.95 -20.62
N THR A 131 -1.45 8.91 -20.93
CA THR A 131 -2.16 7.70 -21.34
C THR A 131 -2.48 7.77 -22.83
N GLN A 132 -1.88 6.87 -23.60
CA GLN A 132 -1.99 6.88 -25.08
C GLN A 132 -3.21 6.11 -25.60
N LEU A 133 -3.78 5.21 -24.79
CA LEU A 133 -5.00 4.48 -25.15
C LEU A 133 -6.19 5.03 -24.37
N GLN A 134 -7.26 5.35 -25.10
CA GLN A 134 -8.54 5.71 -24.51
C GLN A 134 -9.40 4.46 -24.23
N ASN A 135 -10.32 4.57 -23.26
CA ASN A 135 -11.29 3.52 -22.89
C ASN A 135 -10.66 2.25 -22.28
N LEU A 136 -9.50 2.35 -21.64
CA LEU A 136 -8.94 1.25 -20.88
C LEU A 136 -9.80 0.95 -19.64
N GLY A 137 -10.08 -0.33 -19.41
CA GLY A 137 -10.83 -0.81 -18.25
C GLY A 137 -9.97 -0.84 -16.99
N ARG A 138 -10.63 -0.79 -15.82
CA ARG A 138 -9.96 -1.06 -14.53
C ARG A 138 -9.52 -2.51 -14.49
N SER A 139 -8.33 -2.78 -13.97
CA SER A 139 -7.82 -4.13 -13.69
C SER A 139 -7.78 -4.35 -12.18
N THR A 140 -8.51 -5.35 -11.69
CA THR A 140 -8.51 -5.73 -10.28
C THR A 140 -7.95 -7.14 -10.15
N ASN A 141 -6.92 -7.30 -9.34
CA ASN A 141 -6.23 -8.57 -9.15
C ASN A 141 -6.12 -8.89 -7.66
N ILE A 142 -6.24 -10.17 -7.33
CA ILE A 142 -5.95 -10.69 -5.99
C ILE A 142 -4.48 -11.10 -5.96
N GLY A 143 -3.81 -10.82 -4.85
CA GLY A 143 -2.43 -11.18 -4.63
C GLY A 143 -2.12 -11.38 -3.15
N ALA A 144 -0.86 -11.46 -2.82
CA ALA A 144 -0.37 -11.58 -1.46
C ALA A 144 0.68 -10.52 -1.18
N LEU A 145 0.71 -10.04 0.04
CA LEU A 145 1.79 -9.23 0.56
C LEU A 145 2.61 -10.03 1.57
N TYR A 146 3.87 -9.72 1.65
CA TYR A 146 4.79 -10.16 2.71
C TYR A 146 5.77 -9.02 2.97
N GLY A 147 6.25 -8.92 4.18
CA GLY A 147 7.15 -7.82 4.50
C GLY A 147 7.71 -7.93 5.91
N GLY A 148 8.36 -6.86 6.27
CA GLY A 148 8.85 -6.66 7.61
C GLY A 148 9.46 -5.28 7.74
N GLY A 149 9.56 -4.86 8.97
CA GLY A 149 10.01 -3.52 9.29
C GLY A 149 10.48 -3.39 10.72
N ILE A 150 10.66 -2.15 11.09
CA ILE A 150 11.11 -1.75 12.41
C ILE A 150 10.23 -0.59 12.84
N ALA A 151 9.64 -0.72 14.02
CA ALA A 151 9.00 0.37 14.73
C ALA A 151 9.95 0.84 15.84
N TYR A 152 10.27 2.13 15.84
CA TYR A 152 11.07 2.76 16.87
C TYR A 152 10.19 3.68 17.73
N GLU A 153 10.05 3.33 19.00
CA GLU A 153 9.23 4.05 19.97
C GLU A 153 9.87 5.41 20.31
N LEU A 154 9.24 6.50 19.87
CA LEU A 154 9.62 7.87 20.25
C LEU A 154 9.00 8.26 21.56
N SER A 155 7.79 7.79 21.82
CA SER A 155 7.03 8.03 23.05
C SER A 155 6.01 6.89 23.22
N PRO A 156 5.37 6.76 24.39
CA PRO A 156 4.36 5.74 24.61
C PRO A 156 3.18 5.74 23.60
N SER A 157 3.00 6.85 22.89
CA SER A 157 1.91 7.00 21.91
C SER A 157 2.38 7.11 20.47
N PHE A 158 3.67 7.24 20.18
CA PHE A 158 4.17 7.48 18.83
C PHE A 158 5.41 6.66 18.49
N ASP A 159 5.36 5.98 17.34
CA ASP A 159 6.49 5.28 16.74
C ASP A 159 6.86 5.89 15.39
N ILE A 160 8.15 5.86 15.05
CA ILE A 160 8.59 5.92 13.65
C ILE A 160 8.64 4.48 13.14
N ARG A 161 8.02 4.25 11.97
CA ARG A 161 7.99 2.93 11.31
C ARG A 161 8.71 3.01 9.98
N VAL A 162 9.68 2.10 9.79
CA VAL A 162 10.33 1.87 8.50
C VAL A 162 10.02 0.43 8.10
N GLU A 163 9.52 0.24 6.89
CA GLU A 163 8.98 -1.03 6.45
C GLU A 163 9.37 -1.30 5.00
N TYR A 164 9.56 -2.56 4.68
CA TYR A 164 9.70 -3.07 3.32
C TYR A 164 8.64 -4.14 3.08
N ARG A 165 7.82 -3.94 2.06
CA ARG A 165 6.82 -4.89 1.62
C ARG A 165 7.15 -5.43 0.23
N GLY A 166 6.88 -6.72 0.01
CA GLY A 166 6.85 -7.35 -1.29
C GLY A 166 5.40 -7.70 -1.64
N ILE A 167 4.92 -7.24 -2.78
CA ILE A 167 3.55 -7.46 -3.25
C ILE A 167 3.59 -8.40 -4.46
N VAL A 168 3.13 -9.64 -4.28
CA VAL A 168 3.02 -10.63 -5.35
C VAL A 168 1.63 -10.56 -5.95
N VAL A 169 1.53 -10.05 -7.16
CA VAL A 169 0.25 -9.85 -7.84
C VAL A 169 0.38 -10.12 -9.35
N LYS A 170 -0.72 -10.39 -10.02
CA LYS A 170 -0.75 -10.52 -11.48
C LYS A 170 -0.63 -9.15 -12.13
N ALA A 171 0.18 -9.05 -13.20
CA ALA A 171 0.33 -7.82 -13.97
C ALA A 171 -1.01 -7.37 -14.56
N PRO A 172 -1.34 -6.07 -14.52
CA PRO A 172 -2.60 -5.55 -15.04
C PRO A 172 -2.65 -5.68 -16.57
N SER A 173 -3.85 -5.85 -17.10
CA SER A 173 -4.10 -5.93 -18.54
C SER A 173 -5.12 -4.90 -19.04
N PHE A 174 -5.74 -4.15 -18.14
CA PHE A 174 -6.75 -3.11 -18.44
C PHE A 174 -7.87 -3.58 -19.40
N ASN A 175 -8.18 -4.88 -19.39
CA ASN A 175 -9.11 -5.55 -20.29
C ASN A 175 -8.75 -5.46 -21.79
N ASP A 176 -7.48 -5.13 -22.12
CA ASP A 176 -6.96 -5.15 -23.47
C ASP A 176 -6.04 -6.38 -23.68
N PRO A 177 -6.36 -7.26 -24.68
CA PRO A 177 -5.51 -8.41 -24.99
C PRO A 177 -4.08 -8.06 -25.36
N ASN A 178 -3.84 -6.86 -25.96
CA ASN A 178 -2.53 -6.37 -26.38
C ASN A 178 -1.63 -5.96 -25.19
N LEU A 179 -2.21 -5.74 -24.01
CA LEU A 179 -1.48 -5.39 -22.79
C LEU A 179 -1.30 -6.58 -21.84
N LYS A 180 -1.79 -7.76 -22.23
CA LYS A 180 -1.83 -8.94 -21.35
C LYS A 180 -0.52 -9.71 -21.35
N THR A 181 0.30 -9.52 -20.32
CA THR A 181 1.54 -10.32 -20.10
C THR A 181 1.26 -11.70 -19.52
N ASN A 182 0.14 -11.88 -18.80
CA ASN A 182 -0.27 -13.10 -18.09
C ASN A 182 0.79 -13.62 -17.09
N ARG A 183 1.54 -12.72 -16.45
CA ARG A 183 2.60 -13.05 -15.49
C ARG A 183 2.26 -12.49 -14.11
N TYR A 184 2.73 -13.17 -13.07
CA TYR A 184 2.83 -12.62 -11.73
C TYR A 184 4.17 -11.89 -11.59
N PHE A 185 4.20 -10.85 -10.79
CA PHE A 185 5.40 -10.09 -10.49
C PHE A 185 5.41 -9.68 -9.01
N ASN A 186 6.58 -9.37 -8.51
CA ASN A 186 6.78 -8.95 -7.13
C ASN A 186 7.16 -7.46 -7.12
N ILE A 187 6.26 -6.62 -6.66
CA ILE A 187 6.50 -5.19 -6.49
C ILE A 187 7.24 -4.99 -5.16
N SER A 188 8.34 -4.26 -5.18
CA SER A 188 9.00 -3.78 -3.97
C SER A 188 8.39 -2.47 -3.52
N ASP A 189 8.03 -2.38 -2.25
CA ASP A 189 7.29 -1.24 -1.67
C ASP A 189 7.90 -0.82 -0.33
N PRO A 190 9.08 -0.16 -0.33
CA PRO A 190 9.61 0.45 0.88
C PRO A 190 8.76 1.64 1.34
N SER A 191 8.59 1.77 2.64
CA SER A 191 7.82 2.83 3.26
C SER A 191 8.47 3.38 4.52
N ILE A 192 8.15 4.63 4.84
CA ILE A 192 8.52 5.29 6.09
C ILE A 192 7.37 6.16 6.57
N GLY A 193 7.05 6.08 7.86
CA GLY A 193 5.93 6.80 8.43
C GLY A 193 5.92 6.88 9.94
N VAL A 194 4.79 7.29 10.45
CA VAL A 194 4.53 7.45 11.88
C VAL A 194 3.30 6.64 12.26
N ALA A 195 3.36 5.93 13.38
CA ALA A 195 2.24 5.23 13.99
C ALA A 195 1.84 5.92 15.29
N TYR A 196 0.54 5.97 15.56
CA TYR A 196 -0.05 6.46 16.79
C TYR A 196 -0.79 5.32 17.49
N HIS A 197 -0.45 5.10 18.76
CA HIS A 197 -1.02 4.07 19.64
C HIS A 197 -2.12 4.65 20.51
N PHE A 198 -3.25 3.92 20.64
CA PHE A 198 -4.41 4.33 21.46
C PHE A 198 -5.18 3.15 22.05
#